data_12fa9651ed0ff0c992eff68345e300bc
#
_entry.id   12fa9651ed0ff0c992eff68345e300bc
#
_cell.length_a   1.000
_cell.length_b   1.000
_cell.length_c   1.000
_cell.angle_alpha   90.00
_cell.angle_beta   90.00
_cell.angle_gamma   90.00
#
_symmetry.space_group_name_H-M   'P 1'
#
loop_
_entity.id
_entity.type
_entity.pdbx_description
1 polymer ?
#
loop_
_entity_poly.entity_id
_entity_poly.type
_entity_poly.pdbx_seq_one_letter_code
_entity_poly.pdbx_strand_id
1 'polypeptide(L)'
;MVGFPMPIAYFAPCPRGLEQALADELAEIAIRPEVDDLAAFEVGRTVPGGVHFFGAPGAAYAVNLHSRIASRVLMRLASRGYRSEDDIYALAAAQRWEEHFTPDEMIRVDVTAHKSPLQSLKFVGLRVKDGICDRFRQRTGARPSVDTVSPDVRIYAYLTETDCTLYLDTTGEPLFKRGWRQEKGEAPLKENLAAGILRLTGWTGAQGVPFYDPMCGSGTFLVEAAQRALGIAPGGQRAFACEWFQDHDAKCFKRLREAAADAAAAAMRRAPPLVAGADISTDMLAYAAANWQRAGLPGEPMLKQVDARFGRPPFDAPGVLLMNPPYGERIAVRGAQGSRRRRPEGEGDEGGTVFERASRAMGAPRDEFRRQPEPPPPVDPQEEAAANEFAQAFAGTLKREFAGWKAFVFTGDLSMPRRMRLKESQRTPLYNGNIECRLFRFEMVKGGMRDRPERSAKGDASNDNAEA
;
A
#
# COMPACT_ATOMS: atom_id res chain seq x y z
N MET A 1 27.58 28.28 -20.94
CA MET A 1 26.42 27.94 -20.07
C MET A 1 26.04 26.51 -20.41
N VAL A 2 26.40 25.57 -19.59
CA VAL A 2 25.94 24.18 -19.72
C VAL A 2 24.48 24.23 -19.29
N GLY A 3 23.56 24.11 -20.26
CA GLY A 3 22.13 24.07 -19.97
C GLY A 3 21.83 22.84 -19.11
N PHE A 4 21.31 23.05 -17.91
CA PHE A 4 20.76 21.95 -17.11
C PHE A 4 19.67 21.32 -17.95
N PRO A 5 19.68 19.99 -18.13
CA PRO A 5 18.58 19.32 -18.82
C PRO A 5 17.28 19.63 -18.07
N MET A 6 16.21 19.88 -18.84
CA MET A 6 14.90 20.15 -18.25
C MET A 6 14.49 18.96 -17.33
N PRO A 7 14.00 19.25 -16.12
CA PRO A 7 13.64 18.18 -15.20
C PRO A 7 12.56 17.29 -15.80
N ILE A 8 12.75 15.98 -15.72
CA ILE A 8 11.79 14.99 -16.17
C ILE A 8 10.63 14.96 -15.16
N ALA A 9 9.43 14.90 -15.68
CA ALA A 9 8.24 14.78 -14.85
C ALA A 9 7.90 13.29 -14.63
N TYR A 10 7.61 12.92 -13.40
CA TYR A 10 7.24 11.58 -13.00
C TYR A 10 5.91 11.57 -12.25
N PHE A 11 5.30 10.39 -12.18
CA PHE A 11 4.13 10.11 -11.37
C PHE A 11 4.32 8.80 -10.61
N ALA A 12 4.14 8.84 -9.29
CA ALA A 12 4.16 7.67 -8.43
C ALA A 12 2.74 7.36 -7.94
N PRO A 13 2.04 6.37 -8.54
CA PRO A 13 0.75 5.93 -8.03
C PRO A 13 0.90 5.15 -6.71
N CYS A 14 -0.09 5.28 -5.81
CA CYS A 14 -0.14 4.58 -4.53
C CYS A 14 -1.55 4.08 -4.19
N PRO A 15 -1.72 3.25 -3.15
CA PRO A 15 -3.03 2.93 -2.61
C PRO A 15 -3.77 4.20 -2.16
N ARG A 16 -5.06 4.28 -2.48
CA ARG A 16 -5.90 5.43 -2.16
C ARG A 16 -5.96 5.68 -0.65
N GLY A 17 -5.79 6.95 -0.27
CA GLY A 17 -5.71 7.41 1.11
C GLY A 17 -4.28 7.48 1.66
N LEU A 18 -3.28 7.05 0.86
CA LEU A 18 -1.86 7.13 1.22
C LEU A 18 -1.09 8.20 0.44
N GLU A 19 -1.77 9.06 -0.30
CA GLU A 19 -1.14 10.04 -1.17
C GLU A 19 -0.23 11.00 -0.40
N GLN A 20 -0.69 11.51 0.75
CA GLN A 20 0.13 12.37 1.60
C GLN A 20 1.29 11.61 2.23
N ALA A 21 1.04 10.39 2.70
CA ALA A 21 2.09 9.53 3.26
C ALA A 21 3.19 9.21 2.23
N LEU A 22 2.82 9.06 0.93
CA LEU A 22 3.77 8.93 -0.16
C LEU A 22 4.51 10.23 -0.43
N ALA A 23 3.84 11.39 -0.42
CA ALA A 23 4.50 12.68 -0.62
C ALA A 23 5.57 12.93 0.45
N ASP A 24 5.25 12.66 1.71
CA ASP A 24 6.19 12.76 2.82
C ASP A 24 7.35 11.76 2.68
N GLU A 25 7.07 10.52 2.21
CA GLU A 25 8.13 9.53 1.94
C GLU A 25 9.05 9.99 0.82
N LEU A 26 8.50 10.52 -0.29
CA LEU A 26 9.30 11.03 -1.39
C LEU A 26 10.18 12.21 -0.95
N ALA A 27 9.68 13.12 -0.09
CA ALA A 27 10.47 14.20 0.47
C ALA A 27 11.63 13.69 1.34
N GLU A 28 11.42 12.62 2.13
CA GLU A 28 12.48 11.96 2.89
C GLU A 28 13.51 11.27 1.98
N ILE A 29 13.07 10.71 0.85
CA ILE A 29 13.99 10.10 -0.14
C ILE A 29 14.82 11.20 -0.82
N ALA A 30 14.21 12.31 -1.20
CA ALA A 30 14.88 13.40 -1.93
C ALA A 30 16.07 14.02 -1.17
N ILE A 31 15.97 14.08 0.16
CA ILE A 31 17.04 14.67 1.02
C ILE A 31 18.12 13.66 1.44
N ARG A 32 18.10 12.42 0.94
CA ARG A 32 19.19 11.48 1.18
C ARG A 32 20.46 11.95 0.46
N PRO A 33 21.63 11.95 1.11
CA PRO A 33 22.86 12.48 0.50
C PRO A 33 23.18 11.84 -0.85
N GLU A 34 23.03 10.52 -0.95
CA GLU A 34 23.27 9.78 -2.19
C GLU A 34 22.25 10.11 -3.30
N VAL A 35 21.03 10.51 -2.94
CA VAL A 35 19.99 10.89 -3.89
C VAL A 35 20.18 12.33 -4.34
N ASP A 36 20.45 13.24 -3.42
CA ASP A 36 20.71 14.66 -3.73
C ASP A 36 21.89 14.82 -4.71
N ASP A 37 22.96 14.05 -4.51
CA ASP A 37 24.16 14.07 -5.37
C ASP A 37 23.92 13.44 -6.76
N LEU A 38 23.17 12.33 -6.84
CA LEU A 38 23.09 11.48 -8.04
C LEU A 38 21.77 11.55 -8.79
N ALA A 39 20.69 11.84 -8.09
CA ALA A 39 19.33 11.60 -8.55
C ALA A 39 18.35 12.65 -8.00
N ALA A 40 18.81 13.88 -7.84
CA ALA A 40 18.04 14.98 -7.25
C ALA A 40 16.65 15.12 -7.87
N PHE A 41 15.64 15.30 -7.03
CA PHE A 41 14.27 15.54 -7.44
C PHE A 41 13.49 16.37 -6.41
N GLU A 42 12.41 16.97 -6.87
CA GLU A 42 11.49 17.74 -6.07
C GLU A 42 10.10 17.07 -6.07
N VAL A 43 9.48 17.03 -4.90
CA VAL A 43 8.10 16.53 -4.76
C VAL A 43 7.14 17.60 -5.26
N GLY A 44 6.30 17.21 -6.20
CA GLY A 44 5.31 18.07 -6.80
C GLY A 44 3.91 17.90 -6.18
N ARG A 45 2.90 18.03 -7.03
CA ARG A 45 1.50 18.00 -6.60
C ARG A 45 1.05 16.59 -6.20
N THR A 46 0.42 16.49 -5.04
CA THR A 46 -0.36 15.32 -4.62
C THR A 46 -1.73 15.36 -5.29
N VAL A 47 -2.14 14.24 -5.88
CA VAL A 47 -3.45 14.07 -6.52
C VAL A 47 -4.07 12.75 -6.05
N PRO A 48 -5.40 12.57 -6.17
CA PRO A 48 -6.01 11.28 -5.87
C PRO A 48 -5.32 10.13 -6.62
N GLY A 49 -4.84 9.14 -5.87
CA GLY A 49 -4.16 7.95 -6.39
C GLY A 49 -2.65 8.08 -6.58
N GLY A 50 -1.99 9.22 -6.26
CA GLY A 50 -0.53 9.32 -6.34
C GLY A 50 0.06 10.71 -6.20
N VAL A 51 1.36 10.80 -6.46
CA VAL A 51 2.16 12.02 -6.29
C VAL A 51 2.98 12.27 -7.55
N HIS A 52 2.96 13.51 -8.03
CA HIS A 52 3.87 13.97 -9.07
C HIS A 52 5.21 14.39 -8.45
N PHE A 53 6.29 14.15 -9.16
CA PHE A 53 7.61 14.67 -8.80
C PHE A 53 8.42 14.97 -10.05
N PHE A 54 9.49 15.75 -9.91
CA PHE A 54 10.28 16.26 -11.02
C PHE A 54 11.77 16.17 -10.68
N GLY A 55 12.58 15.66 -11.57
CA GLY A 55 14.00 15.53 -11.28
C GLY A 55 14.87 15.07 -12.43
N ALA A 56 16.09 14.74 -12.11
CA ALA A 56 17.05 14.13 -13.01
C ALA A 56 16.60 12.74 -13.48
N PRO A 57 17.17 12.16 -14.53
CA PRO A 57 16.89 10.77 -14.94
C PRO A 57 17.02 9.77 -13.79
N GLY A 58 18.03 9.95 -12.92
CA GLY A 58 18.25 9.12 -11.73
C GLY A 58 17.14 9.16 -10.68
N ALA A 59 16.25 10.17 -10.72
CA ALA A 59 15.13 10.27 -9.78
C ALA A 59 14.22 9.01 -9.80
N ALA A 60 13.98 8.44 -11.00
CA ALA A 60 13.24 7.20 -11.12
C ALA A 60 13.96 6.04 -10.42
N TYR A 61 15.29 5.97 -10.49
CA TYR A 61 16.09 4.94 -9.82
C TYR A 61 15.97 5.06 -8.30
N ALA A 62 16.12 6.26 -7.77
CA ALA A 62 16.00 6.52 -6.34
C ALA A 62 14.62 6.14 -5.79
N VAL A 63 13.55 6.56 -6.46
CA VAL A 63 12.19 6.28 -6.00
C VAL A 63 11.86 4.78 -6.15
N ASN A 64 12.23 4.11 -7.25
CA ASN A 64 12.05 2.66 -7.41
C ASN A 64 12.81 1.87 -6.32
N LEU A 65 14.02 2.31 -5.97
CA LEU A 65 14.86 1.65 -4.97
C LEU A 65 14.31 1.82 -3.54
N HIS A 66 13.91 3.03 -3.17
CA HIS A 66 13.65 3.40 -1.77
C HIS A 66 12.19 3.49 -1.38
N SER A 67 11.25 3.72 -2.33
CA SER A 67 9.85 3.89 -1.97
C SER A 67 9.21 2.59 -1.52
N ARG A 68 8.58 2.63 -0.33
CA ARG A 68 7.78 1.54 0.24
C ARG A 68 6.31 1.65 -0.14
N ILE A 69 5.82 2.88 -0.40
CA ILE A 69 4.39 3.18 -0.57
C ILE A 69 4.00 3.23 -2.04
N ALA A 70 4.86 3.72 -2.92
CA ALA A 70 4.58 3.75 -4.35
C ALA A 70 4.26 2.34 -4.89
N SER A 71 3.35 2.29 -5.84
CA SER A 71 3.05 1.05 -6.57
C SER A 71 3.94 0.89 -7.79
N ARG A 72 4.31 2.02 -8.41
CA ARG A 72 5.15 2.15 -9.59
C ARG A 72 5.78 3.54 -9.64
N VAL A 73 6.72 3.72 -10.57
CA VAL A 73 7.28 5.01 -10.96
C VAL A 73 7.07 5.15 -12.47
N LEU A 74 6.30 6.14 -12.86
CA LEU A 74 5.91 6.37 -14.26
C LEU A 74 6.58 7.65 -14.76
N MET A 75 7.41 7.55 -15.79
CA MET A 75 8.03 8.67 -16.46
C MET A 75 7.05 9.29 -17.47
N ARG A 76 6.73 10.57 -17.33
CA ARG A 76 5.84 11.26 -18.25
C ARG A 76 6.59 11.63 -19.54
N LEU A 77 6.17 11.08 -20.66
CA LEU A 77 6.74 11.39 -21.97
C LEU A 77 6.08 12.61 -22.60
N ALA A 78 4.75 12.67 -22.57
CA ALA A 78 3.99 13.76 -23.17
C ALA A 78 2.63 13.94 -22.50
N SER A 79 2.08 15.16 -22.61
CA SER A 79 0.69 15.45 -22.27
C SER A 79 0.15 16.46 -23.28
N ARG A 80 -1.01 16.18 -23.88
CA ARG A 80 -1.62 17.05 -24.89
C ARG A 80 -3.13 16.93 -24.90
N GLY A 81 -3.80 18.03 -25.22
CA GLY A 81 -5.24 18.05 -25.46
C GLY A 81 -5.63 17.14 -26.63
N TYR A 82 -6.78 16.47 -26.53
CA TYR A 82 -7.33 15.59 -27.55
C TYR A 82 -8.84 15.83 -27.74
N ARG A 83 -9.34 15.50 -28.93
CA ARG A 83 -10.76 15.50 -29.28
C ARG A 83 -11.21 14.15 -29.84
N SER A 84 -10.25 13.39 -30.39
CA SER A 84 -10.47 12.12 -31.04
C SER A 84 -9.34 11.12 -30.73
N GLU A 85 -9.55 9.87 -31.10
CA GLU A 85 -8.52 8.83 -31.03
C GLU A 85 -7.36 9.10 -32.00
N ASP A 86 -7.58 9.87 -33.09
CA ASP A 86 -6.51 10.26 -34.01
C ASP A 86 -5.54 11.26 -33.39
N ASP A 87 -6.01 12.15 -32.51
CA ASP A 87 -5.13 13.03 -31.77
C ASP A 87 -4.22 12.24 -30.82
N ILE A 88 -4.75 11.16 -30.23
CA ILE A 88 -4.00 10.26 -29.34
C ILE A 88 -2.97 9.46 -30.13
N TYR A 89 -3.34 8.95 -31.32
CA TYR A 89 -2.40 8.33 -32.24
C TYR A 89 -1.26 9.30 -32.60
N ALA A 90 -1.59 10.54 -33.00
CA ALA A 90 -0.60 11.55 -33.34
C ALA A 90 0.32 11.89 -32.19
N LEU A 91 -0.21 11.96 -30.96
CA LEU A 91 0.57 12.14 -29.75
C LEU A 91 1.58 11.00 -29.55
N ALA A 92 1.15 9.74 -29.72
CA ALA A 92 2.01 8.57 -29.58
C ALA A 92 3.07 8.48 -30.68
N ALA A 93 2.69 8.75 -31.94
CA ALA A 93 3.61 8.73 -33.10
C ALA A 93 4.68 9.84 -33.03
N ALA A 94 4.40 10.93 -32.33
CA ALA A 94 5.34 12.04 -32.18
C ALA A 94 6.44 11.77 -31.14
N GLN A 95 6.29 10.76 -30.26
CA GLN A 95 7.30 10.46 -29.23
C GLN A 95 8.52 9.74 -29.82
N ARG A 96 9.66 9.96 -29.20
CA ARG A 96 10.94 9.35 -29.60
C ARG A 96 11.19 8.06 -28.83
N TRP A 97 10.29 7.06 -29.06
CA TRP A 97 10.34 5.76 -28.36
C TRP A 97 11.68 5.06 -28.50
N GLU A 98 12.33 5.23 -29.68
CA GLU A 98 13.64 4.67 -30.02
C GLU A 98 14.77 5.16 -29.12
N GLU A 99 14.59 6.20 -28.31
CA GLU A 99 15.55 6.63 -27.30
C GLU A 99 15.47 5.81 -26.03
N HIS A 100 14.36 5.13 -25.81
CA HIS A 100 14.12 4.37 -24.58
C HIS A 100 14.23 2.86 -24.76
N PHE A 101 13.76 2.32 -25.89
CA PHE A 101 13.79 0.88 -26.16
C PHE A 101 13.88 0.59 -27.67
N THR A 102 14.19 -0.67 -28.03
CA THR A 102 14.31 -1.13 -29.41
C THR A 102 13.03 -1.81 -29.89
N PRO A 103 12.85 -2.09 -31.21
CA PRO A 103 11.71 -2.85 -31.69
C PRO A 103 11.74 -4.34 -31.30
N ASP A 104 12.81 -4.83 -30.66
CA ASP A 104 12.93 -6.23 -30.24
C ASP A 104 12.16 -6.49 -28.93
N GLU A 105 11.94 -5.45 -28.10
CA GLU A 105 11.17 -5.55 -26.88
C GLU A 105 9.66 -5.63 -27.16
N MET A 106 8.99 -6.47 -26.36
CA MET A 106 7.53 -6.62 -26.41
C MET A 106 6.85 -5.56 -25.57
N ILE A 107 5.88 -4.87 -26.15
CA ILE A 107 5.19 -3.75 -25.52
C ILE A 107 3.77 -4.13 -25.05
N ARG A 108 3.31 -3.42 -24.01
CA ARG A 108 1.91 -3.39 -23.61
C ARG A 108 1.47 -1.95 -23.39
N VAL A 109 0.27 -1.61 -23.88
CA VAL A 109 -0.38 -0.33 -23.62
C VAL A 109 -1.55 -0.54 -22.68
N ASP A 110 -1.51 0.08 -21.50
CA ASP A 110 -2.60 0.12 -20.55
C ASP A 110 -3.25 1.52 -20.59
N VAL A 111 -4.59 1.58 -20.73
CA VAL A 111 -5.33 2.83 -20.83
C VAL A 111 -6.26 2.99 -19.65
N THR A 112 -6.25 4.17 -19.05
CA THR A 112 -7.20 4.54 -18.02
C THR A 112 -7.76 5.93 -18.30
N ALA A 113 -8.98 6.17 -17.85
CA ALA A 113 -9.65 7.44 -18.13
C ALA A 113 -10.43 7.93 -16.92
N HIS A 114 -10.47 9.25 -16.78
CA HIS A 114 -11.36 9.95 -15.88
C HIS A 114 -12.13 11.00 -16.66
N LYS A 115 -13.44 10.81 -16.77
CA LYS A 115 -14.36 11.69 -17.53
C LYS A 115 -13.98 11.89 -19.00
N SER A 116 -13.30 10.92 -19.64
CA SER A 116 -13.01 10.99 -21.07
C SER A 116 -14.30 10.94 -21.88
N PRO A 117 -14.43 11.76 -22.95
CA PRO A 117 -15.54 11.67 -23.87
C PRO A 117 -15.47 10.43 -24.79
N LEU A 118 -14.30 9.75 -24.87
CA LEU A 118 -14.12 8.58 -25.71
C LEU A 118 -14.71 7.33 -25.06
N GLN A 119 -15.52 6.58 -25.80
CA GLN A 119 -16.27 5.44 -25.27
C GLN A 119 -15.45 4.15 -25.16
N SER A 120 -14.50 3.94 -26.08
CA SER A 120 -13.74 2.69 -26.17
C SER A 120 -12.28 2.86 -25.75
N LEU A 121 -11.98 2.65 -24.47
CA LEU A 121 -10.60 2.68 -23.98
C LEU A 121 -9.72 1.59 -24.64
N LYS A 122 -10.34 0.45 -25.04
CA LYS A 122 -9.64 -0.60 -25.79
C LYS A 122 -9.18 -0.07 -27.14
N PHE A 123 -10.03 0.67 -27.84
CA PHE A 123 -9.67 1.27 -29.14
C PHE A 123 -8.59 2.35 -28.97
N VAL A 124 -8.69 3.18 -27.93
CA VAL A 124 -7.62 4.13 -27.59
C VAL A 124 -6.28 3.42 -27.40
N GLY A 125 -6.24 2.30 -26.68
CA GLY A 125 -5.01 1.50 -26.49
C GLY A 125 -4.42 1.00 -27.82
N LEU A 126 -5.28 0.59 -28.76
CA LEU A 126 -4.85 0.21 -30.12
C LEU A 126 -4.26 1.42 -30.88
N ARG A 127 -4.87 2.60 -30.77
CA ARG A 127 -4.37 3.82 -31.43
C ARG A 127 -3.02 4.26 -30.89
N VAL A 128 -2.82 4.19 -29.55
CA VAL A 128 -1.49 4.43 -28.95
C VAL A 128 -0.47 3.42 -29.47
N LYS A 129 -0.79 2.13 -29.46
CA LYS A 129 0.06 1.06 -29.97
C LYS A 129 0.41 1.30 -31.47
N ASP A 130 -0.57 1.67 -32.28
CA ASP A 130 -0.35 1.92 -33.73
C ASP A 130 0.62 3.10 -33.92
N GLY A 131 0.44 4.20 -33.16
CA GLY A 131 1.37 5.33 -33.18
C GLY A 131 2.81 4.95 -32.82
N ILE A 132 3.00 4.10 -31.81
CA ILE A 132 4.31 3.57 -31.41
C ILE A 132 4.90 2.71 -32.53
N CYS A 133 4.14 1.75 -33.05
CA CYS A 133 4.59 0.84 -34.11
C CYS A 133 4.98 1.59 -35.38
N ASP A 134 4.19 2.59 -35.79
CA ASP A 134 4.46 3.37 -36.99
C ASP A 134 5.68 4.28 -36.82
N ARG A 135 5.89 4.85 -35.62
CA ARG A 135 7.12 5.60 -35.28
C ARG A 135 8.36 4.72 -35.45
N PHE A 136 8.34 3.51 -34.87
CA PHE A 136 9.47 2.57 -34.99
C PHE A 136 9.70 2.17 -36.46
N ARG A 137 8.61 1.83 -37.18
CA ARG A 137 8.72 1.46 -38.61
C ARG A 137 9.35 2.56 -39.47
N GLN A 138 8.99 3.82 -39.16
CA GLN A 138 9.57 4.98 -39.90
C GLN A 138 11.04 5.21 -39.56
N ARG A 139 11.48 4.91 -38.31
CA ARG A 139 12.84 5.20 -37.85
C ARG A 139 13.80 4.05 -38.02
N THR A 140 13.36 2.83 -37.85
CA THR A 140 14.22 1.63 -37.78
C THR A 140 13.87 0.59 -38.84
N GLY A 141 12.75 0.72 -39.56
CA GLY A 141 12.23 -0.28 -40.50
C GLY A 141 11.51 -1.46 -39.82
N ALA A 142 11.63 -1.62 -38.49
CA ALA A 142 10.98 -2.68 -37.73
C ALA A 142 9.89 -2.11 -36.80
N ARG A 143 9.15 -2.94 -36.10
CA ARG A 143 8.16 -2.54 -35.08
C ARG A 143 8.16 -3.49 -33.92
N PRO A 144 7.88 -3.03 -32.69
CA PRO A 144 7.75 -3.89 -31.54
C PRO A 144 6.52 -4.82 -31.65
N SER A 145 6.66 -6.00 -31.07
CA SER A 145 5.54 -6.94 -30.87
C SER A 145 4.77 -6.60 -29.59
N VAL A 146 3.57 -7.17 -29.45
CA VAL A 146 2.71 -6.94 -28.29
C VAL A 146 2.62 -8.22 -27.47
N ASP A 147 2.93 -8.13 -26.16
CA ASP A 147 2.62 -9.15 -25.19
C ASP A 147 1.80 -8.54 -24.03
N THR A 148 0.60 -9.07 -23.82
CA THR A 148 -0.31 -8.60 -22.78
C THR A 148 -0.08 -9.28 -21.42
N VAL A 149 0.70 -10.35 -21.39
CA VAL A 149 0.96 -11.16 -20.17
C VAL A 149 2.30 -10.78 -19.56
N SER A 150 3.38 -10.86 -20.34
CA SER A 150 4.74 -10.62 -19.88
C SER A 150 5.50 -9.64 -20.79
N PRO A 151 5.04 -8.38 -20.89
CA PRO A 151 5.71 -7.38 -21.71
C PRO A 151 7.02 -6.92 -21.08
N ASP A 152 8.00 -6.60 -21.93
CA ASP A 152 9.26 -5.98 -21.51
C ASP A 152 9.04 -4.50 -21.17
N VAL A 153 8.24 -3.81 -21.98
CA VAL A 153 7.96 -2.38 -21.83
C VAL A 153 6.47 -2.13 -21.66
N ARG A 154 6.11 -1.44 -20.57
CA ARG A 154 4.73 -1.01 -20.31
C ARG A 154 4.56 0.47 -20.54
N ILE A 155 3.56 0.83 -21.32
CA ILE A 155 3.16 2.21 -21.60
C ILE A 155 1.78 2.45 -20.99
N TYR A 156 1.61 3.57 -20.32
CA TYR A 156 0.31 3.97 -19.78
C TYR A 156 -0.18 5.22 -20.50
N ALA A 157 -1.44 5.19 -20.93
CA ALA A 157 -2.16 6.35 -21.43
C ALA A 157 -3.24 6.73 -20.42
N TYR A 158 -3.15 7.92 -19.86
CA TYR A 158 -4.13 8.48 -18.93
C TYR A 158 -4.91 9.60 -19.60
N LEU A 159 -6.23 9.43 -19.67
CA LEU A 159 -7.14 10.38 -20.29
C LEU A 159 -7.95 11.12 -19.20
N THR A 160 -7.98 12.44 -19.33
CA THR A 160 -8.94 13.28 -18.62
C THR A 160 -10.09 13.64 -19.58
N GLU A 161 -10.94 14.58 -19.19
CA GLU A 161 -11.96 15.14 -20.08
C GLU A 161 -11.35 15.84 -21.30
N THR A 162 -10.16 16.42 -21.15
CA THR A 162 -9.52 17.27 -22.17
C THR A 162 -8.16 16.77 -22.66
N ASP A 163 -7.41 16.04 -21.83
CA ASP A 163 -6.00 15.77 -22.06
C ASP A 163 -5.67 14.27 -22.01
N CYS A 164 -4.79 13.85 -22.91
CA CYS A 164 -4.13 12.55 -22.86
C CYS A 164 -2.69 12.71 -22.43
N THR A 165 -2.28 11.94 -21.42
CA THR A 165 -0.90 11.88 -20.94
C THR A 165 -0.33 10.50 -21.16
N LEU A 166 0.84 10.42 -21.80
CA LEU A 166 1.59 9.17 -22.02
C LEU A 166 2.70 9.04 -21.00
N TYR A 167 2.78 7.85 -20.39
CA TYR A 167 3.82 7.49 -19.43
C TYR A 167 4.55 6.23 -19.88
N LEU A 168 5.85 6.17 -19.59
CA LEU A 168 6.67 4.97 -19.64
C LEU A 168 6.87 4.42 -18.23
N ASP A 169 6.61 3.13 -18.03
CA ASP A 169 6.80 2.47 -16.74
C ASP A 169 8.28 2.16 -16.50
N THR A 170 8.88 2.81 -15.53
CA THR A 170 10.28 2.60 -15.14
C THR A 170 10.44 1.43 -14.15
N THR A 171 9.34 0.89 -13.64
CA THR A 171 9.33 -0.11 -12.54
C THR A 171 9.31 -1.55 -13.04
N GLY A 172 8.47 -1.87 -14.04
CA GLY A 172 8.21 -3.23 -14.49
C GLY A 172 7.23 -3.97 -13.56
N GLU A 173 7.66 -4.98 -12.83
CA GLU A 173 6.81 -5.60 -11.81
C GLU A 173 6.46 -4.59 -10.69
N PRO A 174 5.21 -4.57 -10.18
CA PRO A 174 4.81 -3.60 -9.16
C PRO A 174 5.71 -3.61 -7.93
N LEU A 175 5.94 -2.42 -7.34
CA LEU A 175 6.84 -2.26 -6.18
C LEU A 175 6.40 -3.05 -4.95
N PHE A 176 5.11 -3.34 -4.78
CA PHE A 176 4.64 -4.17 -3.67
C PHE A 176 5.05 -5.65 -3.79
N LYS A 177 5.42 -6.14 -4.97
CA LYS A 177 6.03 -7.48 -5.13
C LYS A 177 7.51 -7.38 -4.73
N ARG A 178 7.79 -7.41 -3.41
CA ARG A 178 9.15 -7.26 -2.86
C ARG A 178 10.07 -8.45 -3.17
N GLY A 179 9.50 -9.62 -3.52
CA GLY A 179 10.23 -10.86 -3.79
C GLY A 179 10.31 -11.82 -2.59
N TRP A 180 10.16 -11.34 -1.36
CA TRP A 180 10.28 -12.19 -0.18
C TRP A 180 9.00 -13.01 0.14
N ARG A 181 7.83 -12.60 -0.35
CA ARG A 181 6.59 -13.35 -0.13
C ARG A 181 6.41 -14.41 -1.22
N GLN A 182 6.50 -15.67 -0.86
CA GLN A 182 6.24 -16.81 -1.75
C GLN A 182 4.93 -17.52 -1.39
N GLU A 183 4.68 -17.76 -0.11
CA GLU A 183 3.42 -18.33 0.35
C GLU A 183 2.38 -17.23 0.54
N LYS A 184 1.19 -17.48 0.01
CA LYS A 184 0.05 -16.57 0.09
C LYS A 184 -1.01 -17.21 0.96
N GLY A 185 -1.33 -16.56 2.06
CA GLY A 185 -2.62 -16.79 2.71
C GLY A 185 -3.76 -16.28 1.81
N GLU A 186 -5.00 -16.60 2.14
CA GLU A 186 -6.17 -16.06 1.45
C GLU A 186 -6.16 -14.52 1.52
N ALA A 187 -6.12 -13.85 0.35
CA ALA A 187 -6.13 -12.39 0.16
C ALA A 187 -5.15 -11.59 1.07
N PRO A 188 -3.84 -11.69 0.83
CA PRO A 188 -2.83 -11.03 1.64
C PRO A 188 -2.88 -9.51 1.51
N LEU A 189 -2.58 -8.79 2.59
CA LEU A 189 -2.35 -7.35 2.57
C LEU A 189 -1.14 -7.05 1.67
N LYS A 190 -1.27 -6.13 0.70
CA LYS A 190 -0.15 -5.73 -0.16
C LYS A 190 0.90 -5.00 0.66
N GLU A 191 2.17 -5.24 0.36
CA GLU A 191 3.31 -4.73 1.11
C GLU A 191 3.35 -3.20 1.12
N ASN A 192 3.04 -2.55 0.01
CA ASN A 192 3.02 -1.09 -0.06
C ASN A 192 1.85 -0.47 0.75
N LEU A 193 0.71 -1.15 0.82
CA LEU A 193 -0.39 -0.73 1.69
C LEU A 193 0.01 -0.93 3.16
N ALA A 194 0.64 -2.06 3.50
CA ALA A 194 1.14 -2.31 4.84
C ALA A 194 2.18 -1.27 5.28
N ALA A 195 3.13 -0.93 4.41
CA ALA A 195 4.14 0.10 4.67
C ALA A 195 3.51 1.48 4.89
N GLY A 196 2.51 1.85 4.08
CA GLY A 196 1.77 3.10 4.24
C GLY A 196 0.98 3.15 5.56
N ILE A 197 0.29 2.06 5.91
CA ILE A 197 -0.42 1.93 7.19
C ILE A 197 0.57 2.05 8.36
N LEU A 198 1.70 1.35 8.31
CA LEU A 198 2.76 1.45 9.31
C LEU A 198 3.25 2.90 9.47
N ARG A 199 3.43 3.63 8.36
CA ARG A 199 3.80 5.05 8.40
C ARG A 199 2.75 5.89 9.11
N LEU A 200 1.45 5.66 8.85
CA LEU A 200 0.34 6.39 9.49
C LEU A 200 0.24 6.15 11.00
N THR A 201 0.82 5.05 11.52
CA THR A 201 0.90 4.83 12.98
C THR A 201 1.87 5.78 13.68
N GLY A 202 2.77 6.43 12.93
CA GLY A 202 3.86 7.23 13.47
C GLY A 202 5.03 6.41 14.03
N TRP A 203 5.00 5.08 13.96
CA TRP A 203 6.14 4.26 14.36
C TRP A 203 7.29 4.40 13.36
N THR A 204 8.47 4.75 13.86
CA THR A 204 9.64 5.05 13.04
C THR A 204 10.73 3.99 13.06
N GLY A 205 10.63 3.01 13.95
CA GLY A 205 11.71 2.09 14.24
C GLY A 205 12.78 2.66 15.17
N ALA A 206 12.52 3.81 15.81
CA ALA A 206 13.44 4.40 16.77
C ALA A 206 13.76 3.41 17.90
N GLN A 207 15.02 3.40 18.38
CA GLN A 207 15.44 2.51 19.44
C GLN A 207 14.57 2.66 20.69
N GLY A 208 14.17 1.52 21.28
CA GLY A 208 13.38 1.47 22.50
C GLY A 208 11.88 1.60 22.30
N VAL A 209 11.37 1.83 21.07
CA VAL A 209 9.92 1.85 20.80
C VAL A 209 9.48 0.54 20.16
N PRO A 210 8.77 -0.34 20.89
CA PRO A 210 8.33 -1.62 20.36
C PRO A 210 7.26 -1.50 19.27
N PHE A 211 7.26 -2.49 18.37
CA PHE A 211 6.19 -2.78 17.42
C PHE A 211 5.65 -4.20 17.65
N TYR A 212 4.35 -4.35 17.70
CA TYR A 212 3.71 -5.63 17.90
C TYR A 212 2.48 -5.83 17.02
N ASP A 213 2.43 -6.97 16.32
CA ASP A 213 1.24 -7.41 15.59
C ASP A 213 0.69 -8.69 16.23
N PRO A 214 -0.45 -8.62 16.96
CA PRO A 214 -1.03 -9.77 17.66
C PRO A 214 -1.79 -10.75 16.75
N MET A 215 -1.92 -10.44 15.45
CA MET A 215 -2.57 -11.28 14.43
C MET A 215 -1.76 -11.22 13.13
N CYS A 216 -0.46 -11.54 13.23
CA CYS A 216 0.51 -11.20 12.20
C CYS A 216 0.34 -11.97 10.88
N GLY A 217 -0.40 -13.08 10.87
CA GLY A 217 -0.52 -13.92 9.71
C GLY A 217 0.85 -14.33 9.16
N SER A 218 1.07 -14.14 7.87
CA SER A 218 2.37 -14.40 7.21
C SER A 218 3.43 -13.31 7.45
N GLY A 219 3.24 -12.39 8.41
CA GLY A 219 4.24 -11.44 8.89
C GLY A 219 4.43 -10.18 8.05
N THR A 220 3.44 -9.74 7.26
CA THR A 220 3.62 -8.57 6.36
C THR A 220 4.02 -7.31 7.11
N PHE A 221 3.30 -6.96 8.18
CA PHE A 221 3.66 -5.80 9.00
C PHE A 221 5.00 -5.97 9.70
N LEU A 222 5.35 -7.18 10.13
CA LEU A 222 6.62 -7.45 10.82
C LEU A 222 7.81 -7.21 9.91
N VAL A 223 7.76 -7.75 8.67
CA VAL A 223 8.82 -7.57 7.69
C VAL A 223 8.97 -6.11 7.28
N GLU A 224 7.87 -5.42 6.95
CA GLU A 224 7.91 -3.99 6.59
C GLU A 224 8.41 -3.12 7.77
N ALA A 225 8.03 -3.44 9.00
CA ALA A 225 8.51 -2.74 10.19
C ALA A 225 10.02 -2.94 10.39
N ALA A 226 10.49 -4.19 10.37
CA ALA A 226 11.91 -4.50 10.58
C ALA A 226 12.78 -3.90 9.47
N GLN A 227 12.39 -4.04 8.20
CA GLN A 227 13.11 -3.42 7.08
C GLN A 227 13.14 -1.90 7.17
N ARG A 228 12.05 -1.25 7.62
CA ARG A 228 12.00 0.19 7.85
C ARG A 228 12.98 0.61 8.95
N ALA A 229 12.97 -0.07 10.09
CA ALA A 229 13.85 0.22 11.22
C ALA A 229 15.34 0.07 10.88
N LEU A 230 15.65 -0.91 10.03
CA LEU A 230 17.02 -1.20 9.56
C LEU A 230 17.41 -0.40 8.30
N GLY A 231 16.53 0.47 7.78
CA GLY A 231 16.82 1.25 6.59
C GLY A 231 17.05 0.43 5.30
N ILE A 232 16.60 -0.84 5.28
CA ILE A 232 16.72 -1.72 4.10
C ILE A 232 15.86 -1.18 2.98
N ALA A 233 16.45 -0.87 1.83
CA ALA A 233 15.71 -0.40 0.66
C ALA A 233 14.83 -1.51 0.08
N PRO A 234 13.51 -1.30 -0.07
CA PRO A 234 12.57 -2.35 -0.50
C PRO A 234 12.83 -2.83 -1.93
N GLY A 235 13.49 -2.01 -2.75
CA GLY A 235 13.87 -2.32 -4.12
C GLY A 235 15.26 -2.94 -4.29
N GLY A 236 16.03 -3.12 -3.19
CA GLY A 236 17.44 -3.50 -3.24
C GLY A 236 17.74 -4.85 -3.89
N GLN A 237 16.80 -5.79 -3.82
CA GLN A 237 16.98 -7.18 -4.29
C GLN A 237 16.25 -7.50 -5.60
N ARG A 238 15.74 -6.49 -6.33
CA ARG A 238 14.97 -6.71 -7.56
C ARG A 238 15.50 -5.88 -8.72
N ALA A 239 15.20 -6.30 -9.94
CA ALA A 239 15.41 -5.52 -11.14
C ALA A 239 14.20 -4.62 -11.44
N PHE A 240 14.43 -3.56 -12.20
CA PHE A 240 13.42 -2.62 -12.66
C PHE A 240 13.45 -2.47 -14.18
N ALA A 241 12.32 -2.12 -14.79
CA ALA A 241 12.24 -1.94 -16.24
C ALA A 241 13.24 -0.90 -16.76
N CYS A 242 13.50 0.17 -16.01
CA CYS A 242 14.44 1.20 -16.40
C CYS A 242 15.91 0.71 -16.55
N GLU A 243 16.26 -0.45 -16.00
CA GLU A 243 17.60 -1.03 -16.17
C GLU A 243 17.84 -1.56 -17.59
N TRP A 244 16.77 -1.79 -18.35
CA TRP A 244 16.80 -2.29 -19.73
C TRP A 244 16.62 -1.17 -20.75
N PHE A 245 16.37 0.07 -20.31
CA PHE A 245 16.23 1.18 -21.23
C PHE A 245 17.58 1.60 -21.85
N GLN A 246 17.56 2.07 -23.09
CA GLN A 246 18.77 2.49 -23.80
C GLN A 246 19.45 3.69 -23.16
N ASP A 247 18.68 4.57 -22.52
CA ASP A 247 19.14 5.74 -21.79
C ASP A 247 19.48 5.45 -20.32
N HIS A 248 19.63 4.16 -19.93
CA HIS A 248 19.93 3.77 -18.55
C HIS A 248 21.34 4.18 -18.12
N ASP A 249 21.44 4.97 -17.04
CA ASP A 249 22.71 5.25 -16.38
C ASP A 249 23.04 4.18 -15.33
N ALA A 250 23.69 3.11 -15.79
CA ALA A 250 24.09 2.00 -14.95
C ALA A 250 25.08 2.41 -13.82
N LYS A 251 25.89 3.47 -14.03
CA LYS A 251 26.82 3.96 -13.01
C LYS A 251 26.11 4.67 -11.88
N CYS A 252 25.18 5.55 -12.22
CA CYS A 252 24.32 6.24 -11.26
C CYS A 252 23.55 5.21 -10.43
N PHE A 253 22.87 4.26 -11.08
CA PHE A 253 22.06 3.29 -10.39
C PHE A 253 22.87 2.34 -9.50
N LYS A 254 24.04 1.89 -9.95
CA LYS A 254 24.97 1.07 -9.14
C LYS A 254 25.38 1.80 -7.86
N ARG A 255 25.75 3.08 -7.94
CA ARG A 255 26.13 3.91 -6.77
C ARG A 255 24.97 4.05 -5.77
N LEU A 256 23.74 4.28 -6.26
CA LEU A 256 22.56 4.33 -5.40
C LEU A 256 22.30 3.00 -4.66
N ARG A 257 22.46 1.87 -5.36
CA ARG A 257 22.30 0.52 -4.75
C ARG A 257 23.39 0.24 -3.71
N GLU A 258 24.65 0.59 -4.01
CA GLU A 258 25.78 0.41 -3.09
C GLU A 258 25.57 1.25 -1.83
N ALA A 259 25.20 2.52 -1.96
CA ALA A 259 24.92 3.40 -0.81
C ALA A 259 23.76 2.86 0.06
N ALA A 260 22.68 2.36 -0.57
CA ALA A 260 21.57 1.75 0.14
C ALA A 260 21.99 0.46 0.89
N ALA A 261 22.82 -0.38 0.27
CA ALA A 261 23.33 -1.61 0.87
C ALA A 261 24.27 -1.30 2.07
N ASP A 262 25.15 -0.31 1.93
CA ASP A 262 26.06 0.11 2.99
C ASP A 262 25.31 0.69 4.19
N ALA A 263 24.27 1.50 3.95
CA ALA A 263 23.42 2.04 4.99
C ALA A 263 22.67 0.92 5.77
N ALA A 264 22.13 -0.06 5.05
CA ALA A 264 21.48 -1.22 5.65
C ALA A 264 22.45 -2.07 6.47
N ALA A 265 23.65 -2.35 5.92
CA ALA A 265 24.71 -3.11 6.62
C ALA A 265 25.18 -2.37 7.90
N ALA A 266 25.27 -1.05 7.87
CA ALA A 266 25.59 -0.25 9.05
C ALA A 266 24.49 -0.31 10.11
N ALA A 267 23.20 -0.31 9.70
CA ALA A 267 22.09 -0.42 10.61
C ALA A 267 21.95 -1.82 11.23
N MET A 268 22.24 -2.89 10.48
CA MET A 268 22.22 -4.27 10.97
C MET A 268 23.28 -4.56 12.06
N ARG A 269 24.33 -3.73 12.16
CA ARG A 269 25.33 -3.82 13.23
C ARG A 269 24.86 -3.23 14.57
N ARG A 270 23.72 -2.54 14.56
CA ARG A 270 23.11 -1.97 15.78
C ARG A 270 22.22 -3.01 16.47
N ALA A 271 21.70 -2.65 17.65
CA ALA A 271 20.71 -3.50 18.31
C ALA A 271 19.51 -3.79 17.39
N PRO A 272 19.00 -5.03 17.37
CA PRO A 272 17.86 -5.39 16.53
C PRO A 272 16.64 -4.55 16.91
N PRO A 273 15.76 -4.24 15.94
CA PRO A 273 14.53 -3.51 16.23
C PRO A 273 13.60 -4.35 17.11
N LEU A 274 12.89 -3.70 18.03
CA LEU A 274 11.91 -4.35 18.90
C LEU A 274 10.62 -4.64 18.10
N VAL A 275 10.63 -5.69 17.29
CA VAL A 275 9.51 -6.12 16.46
C VAL A 275 9.10 -7.53 16.84
N ALA A 276 7.83 -7.71 17.19
CA ALA A 276 7.27 -9.01 17.58
C ALA A 276 5.92 -9.26 16.92
N GLY A 277 5.58 -10.53 16.74
CA GLY A 277 4.30 -10.95 16.20
C GLY A 277 3.70 -12.13 16.95
N ALA A 278 2.38 -12.27 16.82
CA ALA A 278 1.68 -13.45 17.26
C ALA A 278 0.58 -13.84 16.27
N ASP A 279 0.26 -15.10 16.22
CA ASP A 279 -0.90 -15.64 15.51
C ASP A 279 -1.37 -16.91 16.21
N ILE A 280 -2.64 -17.26 16.01
CA ILE A 280 -3.20 -18.52 16.52
C ILE A 280 -2.73 -19.72 15.68
N SER A 281 -2.41 -19.50 14.41
CA SER A 281 -2.02 -20.52 13.44
C SER A 281 -0.51 -20.73 13.40
N THR A 282 -0.07 -21.95 13.68
CA THR A 282 1.35 -22.37 13.54
C THR A 282 1.84 -22.23 12.10
N ASP A 283 0.99 -22.52 11.11
CA ASP A 283 1.36 -22.42 9.69
C ASP A 283 1.64 -20.96 9.30
N MET A 284 0.81 -20.02 9.79
CA MET A 284 1.03 -18.61 9.55
C MET A 284 2.33 -18.11 10.18
N LEU A 285 2.66 -18.58 11.38
CA LEU A 285 3.94 -18.25 12.03
C LEU A 285 5.14 -18.85 11.27
N ALA A 286 5.01 -20.06 10.74
CA ALA A 286 6.04 -20.66 9.88
C ALA A 286 6.23 -19.82 8.60
N TYR A 287 5.15 -19.37 7.96
CA TYR A 287 5.24 -18.45 6.81
C TYR A 287 5.86 -17.11 7.18
N ALA A 288 5.53 -16.55 8.36
CA ALA A 288 6.12 -15.31 8.83
C ALA A 288 7.63 -15.43 9.04
N ALA A 289 8.09 -16.54 9.64
CA ALA A 289 9.52 -16.82 9.82
C ALA A 289 10.25 -16.99 8.47
N ALA A 290 9.67 -17.75 7.54
CA ALA A 290 10.23 -17.93 6.21
C ALA A 290 10.28 -16.61 5.40
N ASN A 291 9.25 -15.78 5.49
CA ASN A 291 9.21 -14.45 4.86
C ASN A 291 10.26 -13.50 5.47
N TRP A 292 10.48 -13.57 6.78
CA TRP A 292 11.52 -12.81 7.47
C TRP A 292 12.92 -13.12 6.93
N GLN A 293 13.25 -14.40 6.81
CA GLN A 293 14.53 -14.84 6.27
C GLN A 293 14.70 -14.43 4.80
N ARG A 294 13.69 -14.66 3.95
CA ARG A 294 13.72 -14.26 2.54
C ARG A 294 13.82 -12.74 2.35
N ALA A 295 13.31 -11.96 3.31
CA ALA A 295 13.44 -10.50 3.30
C ALA A 295 14.86 -10.01 3.67
N GLY A 296 15.81 -10.91 3.93
CA GLY A 296 17.19 -10.59 4.30
C GLY A 296 17.31 -9.97 5.70
N LEU A 297 16.35 -10.24 6.59
CA LEU A 297 16.36 -9.73 7.96
C LEU A 297 17.24 -10.58 8.86
N PRO A 298 18.01 -9.95 9.78
CA PRO A 298 18.91 -10.66 10.66
C PRO A 298 18.17 -11.46 11.74
N GLY A 299 18.74 -12.61 12.13
CA GLY A 299 18.25 -13.46 13.21
C GLY A 299 16.86 -14.04 12.95
N GLU A 300 16.24 -14.53 14.00
CA GLU A 300 14.89 -15.09 13.98
C GLU A 300 13.88 -14.02 14.43
N PRO A 301 12.68 -13.96 13.81
CA PRO A 301 11.63 -13.05 14.27
C PRO A 301 11.09 -13.50 15.62
N MET A 302 10.77 -12.53 16.51
CA MET A 302 10.11 -12.81 17.78
C MET A 302 8.64 -13.15 17.52
N LEU A 303 8.31 -14.45 17.43
CA LEU A 303 6.98 -14.95 17.15
C LEU A 303 6.43 -15.78 18.31
N LYS A 304 5.13 -15.68 18.57
CA LYS A 304 4.45 -16.44 19.60
C LYS A 304 3.12 -16.99 19.10
N GLN A 305 2.88 -18.28 19.28
CA GLN A 305 1.56 -18.85 19.05
C GLN A 305 0.66 -18.50 20.23
N VAL A 306 -0.33 -17.64 20.01
CA VAL A 306 -1.31 -17.24 21.01
C VAL A 306 -2.55 -16.67 20.35
N ASP A 307 -3.71 -16.95 20.94
CA ASP A 307 -4.94 -16.25 20.59
C ASP A 307 -4.85 -14.81 21.13
N ALA A 308 -5.10 -13.83 20.27
CA ALA A 308 -4.99 -12.42 20.59
C ALA A 308 -5.87 -12.00 21.79
N ARG A 309 -6.96 -12.75 22.07
CA ARG A 309 -7.81 -12.54 23.25
C ARG A 309 -7.08 -12.80 24.58
N PHE A 310 -5.96 -13.52 24.54
CA PHE A 310 -5.14 -13.87 25.73
C PHE A 310 -3.69 -13.38 25.58
N GLY A 311 -3.43 -12.50 24.58
CA GLY A 311 -2.11 -11.94 24.32
C GLY A 311 -1.62 -11.05 25.47
N ARG A 312 -0.29 -10.97 25.60
CA ARG A 312 0.41 -10.03 26.49
C ARG A 312 1.47 -9.28 25.72
N PRO A 313 1.83 -8.06 26.15
CA PRO A 313 2.94 -7.34 25.54
C PRO A 313 4.20 -8.20 25.51
N PRO A 314 4.89 -8.28 24.36
CA PRO A 314 6.16 -9.02 24.27
C PRO A 314 7.35 -8.22 24.83
N PHE A 315 7.14 -6.95 25.17
CA PHE A 315 8.16 -6.02 25.67
C PHE A 315 7.64 -5.27 26.90
N ASP A 316 8.53 -4.88 27.81
CA ASP A 316 8.18 -4.13 29.03
C ASP A 316 7.78 -2.68 28.72
N ALA A 317 8.44 -2.06 27.74
CA ALA A 317 8.11 -0.70 27.31
C ALA A 317 6.85 -0.66 26.44
N PRO A 318 5.97 0.34 26.60
CA PRO A 318 4.85 0.54 25.71
C PRO A 318 5.30 0.97 24.30
N GLY A 319 4.56 0.55 23.30
CA GLY A 319 4.87 0.80 21.90
C GLY A 319 3.64 0.97 21.03
N VAL A 320 3.79 0.53 19.78
CA VAL A 320 2.73 0.52 18.78
C VAL A 320 2.27 -0.91 18.53
N LEU A 321 0.98 -1.14 18.69
CA LEU A 321 0.30 -2.36 18.28
C LEU A 321 -0.46 -2.05 16.99
N LEU A 322 -0.22 -2.84 15.95
CA LEU A 322 -0.90 -2.72 14.65
C LEU A 322 -1.35 -4.09 14.19
N MET A 323 -2.61 -4.21 13.79
CA MET A 323 -3.16 -5.46 13.30
C MET A 323 -4.13 -5.27 12.14
N ASN A 324 -4.28 -6.33 11.35
CA ASN A 324 -5.30 -6.50 10.32
C ASN A 324 -6.15 -7.74 10.65
N PRO A 325 -7.14 -7.63 11.56
CA PRO A 325 -7.96 -8.77 11.94
C PRO A 325 -8.76 -9.30 10.75
N PRO A 326 -9.15 -10.59 10.72
CA PRO A 326 -10.03 -11.12 9.70
C PRO A 326 -11.38 -10.38 9.74
N TYR A 327 -11.92 -10.04 8.57
CA TYR A 327 -13.23 -9.38 8.41
C TYR A 327 -13.97 -9.93 7.19
N GLY A 328 -15.32 -9.82 7.18
CA GLY A 328 -16.18 -10.36 6.14
C GLY A 328 -16.20 -11.90 6.14
N GLU A 329 -16.34 -12.52 4.98
CA GLU A 329 -16.40 -14.00 4.80
C GLU A 329 -15.21 -14.76 5.43
N ARG A 330 -14.15 -14.06 5.87
CA ARG A 330 -12.96 -14.66 6.49
C ARG A 330 -13.15 -15.06 7.95
N ILE A 331 -14.20 -14.59 8.61
CA ILE A 331 -14.49 -14.96 10.00
C ILE A 331 -15.02 -16.38 10.07
N ALA A 332 -15.79 -16.82 9.06
CA ALA A 332 -16.43 -18.14 8.99
C ALA A 332 -15.44 -19.32 8.85
N VAL A 333 -14.27 -19.10 8.26
CA VAL A 333 -13.32 -20.19 7.91
C VAL A 333 -12.48 -20.65 9.10
N ARG A 334 -12.35 -19.89 10.17
CA ARG A 334 -11.46 -20.21 11.30
C ARG A 334 -12.13 -20.78 12.55
N GLY A 335 -13.45 -20.83 12.60
CA GLY A 335 -14.21 -21.37 13.74
C GLY A 335 -14.68 -22.83 13.60
N ALA A 336 -14.59 -23.43 12.43
CA ALA A 336 -15.01 -24.81 12.18
C ALA A 336 -13.85 -25.65 11.68
N GLN A 337 -13.44 -26.65 12.44
CA GLN A 337 -12.58 -27.72 11.97
C GLN A 337 -13.26 -28.41 10.77
N GLY A 338 -12.60 -28.33 9.62
CA GLY A 338 -12.71 -29.33 8.57
C GLY A 338 -13.97 -29.33 7.71
N SER A 339 -13.97 -28.60 6.61
CA SER A 339 -14.41 -29.16 5.32
C SER A 339 -13.76 -28.41 4.17
N ARG A 340 -12.84 -29.10 3.50
CA ARG A 340 -12.27 -28.68 2.22
C ARG A 340 -13.38 -28.74 1.17
N ARG A 341 -13.97 -27.60 0.80
CA ARG A 341 -14.59 -27.45 -0.52
C ARG A 341 -13.52 -26.84 -1.44
N ARG A 342 -12.93 -27.65 -2.31
CA ARG A 342 -12.18 -27.20 -3.47
C ARG A 342 -13.10 -26.35 -4.34
N ARG A 343 -12.75 -25.06 -4.51
CA ARG A 343 -13.23 -24.28 -5.66
C ARG A 343 -12.41 -24.72 -6.88
N PRO A 344 -13.00 -24.78 -8.10
CA PRO A 344 -12.27 -25.12 -9.30
C PRO A 344 -11.19 -24.06 -9.58
N GLU A 345 -9.98 -24.55 -9.91
CA GLU A 345 -8.90 -23.75 -10.44
C GLU A 345 -9.32 -23.20 -11.81
N GLY A 346 -9.32 -21.90 -11.97
CA GLY A 346 -9.54 -21.26 -13.24
C GLY A 346 -10.36 -19.99 -13.16
N GLU A 347 -9.77 -18.97 -12.56
CA GLU A 347 -9.95 -17.57 -12.95
C GLU A 347 -8.87 -16.79 -12.21
N GLY A 348 -7.78 -16.47 -12.95
CA GLY A 348 -6.74 -15.57 -12.46
C GLY A 348 -7.38 -14.24 -12.06
N ASP A 349 -6.98 -13.70 -10.92
CA ASP A 349 -7.27 -12.32 -10.52
C ASP A 349 -6.71 -11.38 -11.59
N GLU A 350 -7.47 -11.17 -12.67
CA GLU A 350 -7.30 -10.06 -13.59
C GLU A 350 -7.71 -8.78 -12.84
N GLY A 351 -6.97 -8.48 -11.79
CA GLY A 351 -7.11 -7.25 -11.07
C GLY A 351 -6.77 -6.10 -11.99
N GLY A 352 -7.74 -5.26 -12.31
CA GLY A 352 -7.57 -4.05 -13.07
C GLY A 352 -6.31 -3.29 -12.69
N THR A 353 -5.65 -2.66 -13.66
CA THR A 353 -4.37 -1.99 -13.50
C THR A 353 -4.41 -1.00 -12.32
N VAL A 354 -3.25 -0.72 -11.72
CA VAL A 354 -3.13 0.26 -10.63
C VAL A 354 -3.75 1.60 -11.03
N PHE A 355 -3.68 1.93 -12.32
CA PHE A 355 -4.28 3.11 -12.93
C PHE A 355 -5.81 3.02 -13.03
N GLU A 356 -6.39 1.88 -13.38
CA GLU A 356 -7.85 1.68 -13.37
C GLU A 356 -8.42 1.86 -11.98
N ARG A 357 -7.70 1.41 -10.96
CA ARG A 357 -8.06 1.63 -9.55
C ARG A 357 -7.95 3.10 -9.15
N ALA A 358 -6.94 3.81 -9.62
CA ALA A 358 -6.80 5.24 -9.42
C ALA A 358 -7.90 6.04 -10.15
N SER A 359 -8.25 5.66 -11.39
CA SER A 359 -9.34 6.31 -12.14
C SER A 359 -10.71 6.14 -11.49
N ARG A 360 -11.03 4.95 -10.97
CA ARG A 360 -12.25 4.72 -10.19
C ARG A 360 -12.26 5.53 -8.89
N ALA A 361 -11.08 5.86 -8.35
CA ALA A 361 -10.94 6.70 -7.17
C ALA A 361 -11.22 8.18 -7.44
N MET A 362 -11.05 8.66 -8.69
CA MET A 362 -11.23 10.06 -9.07
C MET A 362 -12.69 10.43 -9.45
N GLY A 363 -13.67 9.59 -9.13
CA GLY A 363 -15.09 9.90 -9.25
C GLY A 363 -15.62 9.76 -10.67
N ALA A 364 -15.93 8.53 -11.09
CA ALA A 364 -16.86 8.32 -12.20
C ALA A 364 -18.21 8.98 -11.87
N PRO A 365 -18.91 9.57 -12.86
CA PRO A 365 -20.24 10.11 -12.62
C PRO A 365 -21.13 9.03 -12.03
N ARG A 366 -21.85 9.36 -10.99
CA ARG A 366 -22.72 8.45 -10.22
C ARG A 366 -23.91 7.87 -11.04
N ASP A 367 -24.07 8.20 -12.31
CA ASP A 367 -25.30 7.96 -13.06
C ASP A 367 -25.29 6.77 -14.04
N GLU A 368 -24.16 6.15 -14.39
CA GLU A 368 -24.17 5.00 -15.31
C GLU A 368 -24.07 3.61 -14.66
N PHE A 369 -23.83 3.52 -13.36
CA PHE A 369 -23.93 2.31 -12.57
C PHE A 369 -24.80 2.47 -11.33
N ARG A 370 -26.04 2.93 -11.50
CA ARG A 370 -27.12 2.64 -10.54
C ARG A 370 -27.63 1.20 -10.74
N ARG A 371 -26.76 0.23 -10.74
CA ARG A 371 -27.06 -0.95 -9.92
C ARG A 371 -26.87 -0.47 -8.48
N GLN A 372 -27.98 -0.28 -7.78
CA GLN A 372 -27.93 -0.21 -6.31
C GLN A 372 -26.97 -1.35 -5.91
N PRO A 373 -25.92 -1.08 -5.09
CA PRO A 373 -25.14 -2.18 -4.56
C PRO A 373 -26.17 -3.15 -3.98
N GLU A 374 -26.17 -4.38 -4.47
CA GLU A 374 -26.98 -5.42 -3.84
C GLU A 374 -26.67 -5.30 -2.34
N PRO A 375 -27.71 -5.21 -1.50
CA PRO A 375 -27.47 -5.15 -0.07
C PRO A 375 -26.54 -6.32 0.27
N PRO A 376 -25.49 -6.11 1.05
CA PRO A 376 -24.58 -7.17 1.42
C PRO A 376 -25.42 -8.37 1.90
N PRO A 377 -25.07 -9.59 1.52
CA PRO A 377 -25.82 -10.77 1.94
C PRO A 377 -26.04 -10.69 3.46
N PRO A 378 -27.21 -11.08 3.95
CA PRO A 378 -27.51 -11.02 5.37
C PRO A 378 -26.40 -11.78 6.11
N VAL A 379 -25.72 -11.10 7.02
CA VAL A 379 -24.67 -11.70 7.86
C VAL A 379 -25.35 -12.73 8.73
N ASP A 380 -24.82 -13.94 8.77
CA ASP A 380 -25.35 -14.99 9.66
C ASP A 380 -25.35 -14.45 11.10
N PRO A 381 -26.49 -14.46 11.82
CA PRO A 381 -26.56 -13.98 13.20
C PRO A 381 -25.54 -14.65 14.13
N GLN A 382 -25.15 -15.90 13.85
CA GLN A 382 -24.14 -16.62 14.62
C GLN A 382 -22.73 -16.06 14.36
N GLU A 383 -22.41 -15.74 13.10
CA GLU A 383 -21.14 -15.10 12.73
C GLU A 383 -21.04 -13.70 13.32
N GLU A 384 -22.13 -12.95 13.30
CA GLU A 384 -22.17 -11.62 13.90
C GLU A 384 -21.98 -11.67 15.44
N ALA A 385 -22.61 -12.62 16.10
CA ALA A 385 -22.45 -12.83 17.54
C ALA A 385 -21.00 -13.22 17.88
N ALA A 386 -20.38 -14.13 17.13
CA ALA A 386 -18.99 -14.55 17.32
C ALA A 386 -18.01 -13.39 17.09
N ALA A 387 -18.24 -12.55 16.07
CA ALA A 387 -17.43 -11.36 15.81
C ALA A 387 -17.53 -10.33 16.94
N ASN A 388 -18.74 -10.14 17.50
CA ASN A 388 -18.96 -9.26 18.63
C ASN A 388 -18.26 -9.77 19.90
N GLU A 389 -18.37 -11.08 20.19
CA GLU A 389 -17.70 -11.72 21.33
C GLU A 389 -16.19 -11.60 21.21
N PHE A 390 -15.63 -11.93 20.05
CA PHE A 390 -14.19 -11.77 19.79
C PHE A 390 -13.73 -10.32 20.02
N ALA A 391 -14.41 -9.36 19.42
CA ALA A 391 -14.03 -7.94 19.50
C ALA A 391 -14.09 -7.43 20.95
N GLN A 392 -15.08 -7.82 21.74
CA GLN A 392 -15.20 -7.44 23.15
C GLN A 392 -14.12 -8.09 24.01
N ALA A 393 -13.89 -9.40 23.83
CA ALA A 393 -12.85 -10.12 24.58
C ALA A 393 -11.45 -9.53 24.30
N PHE A 394 -11.16 -9.27 23.01
CA PHE A 394 -9.90 -8.66 22.60
C PHE A 394 -9.74 -7.24 23.17
N ALA A 395 -10.78 -6.40 23.11
CA ALA A 395 -10.78 -5.07 23.71
C ALA A 395 -10.54 -5.13 25.23
N GLY A 396 -11.09 -6.14 25.91
CA GLY A 396 -10.81 -6.42 27.32
C GLY A 396 -9.32 -6.68 27.58
N THR A 397 -8.69 -7.47 26.74
CA THR A 397 -7.25 -7.77 26.79
C THR A 397 -6.41 -6.51 26.54
N LEU A 398 -6.75 -5.72 25.52
CA LEU A 398 -6.07 -4.45 25.27
C LEU A 398 -6.09 -3.52 26.51
N LYS A 399 -7.24 -3.40 27.16
CA LYS A 399 -7.38 -2.56 28.37
C LYS A 399 -6.57 -3.06 29.56
N ARG A 400 -6.51 -4.37 29.77
CA ARG A 400 -5.82 -4.96 30.94
C ARG A 400 -4.32 -5.01 30.75
N GLU A 401 -3.88 -5.47 29.57
CA GLU A 401 -2.48 -5.87 29.36
C GLU A 401 -1.66 -4.80 28.64
N PHE A 402 -2.28 -3.95 27.80
CA PHE A 402 -1.57 -3.04 26.91
C PHE A 402 -1.67 -1.57 27.34
N ALA A 403 -1.69 -1.30 28.66
CA ALA A 403 -1.71 0.08 29.15
C ALA A 403 -0.47 0.88 28.68
N GLY A 404 -0.69 2.08 28.13
CA GLY A 404 0.35 2.94 27.56
C GLY A 404 0.63 2.69 26.07
N TRP A 405 0.13 1.61 25.48
CA TRP A 405 0.29 1.33 24.05
C TRP A 405 -0.66 2.14 23.20
N LYS A 406 -0.23 2.40 21.94
CA LYS A 406 -1.09 2.92 20.88
C LYS A 406 -1.51 1.75 20.01
N ALA A 407 -2.79 1.40 20.05
CA ALA A 407 -3.32 0.29 19.27
C ALA A 407 -3.97 0.80 17.98
N PHE A 408 -3.61 0.18 16.87
CA PHE A 408 -4.15 0.48 15.54
C PHE A 408 -4.82 -0.77 14.96
N VAL A 409 -6.03 -0.60 14.47
CA VAL A 409 -6.81 -1.68 13.82
C VAL A 409 -7.13 -1.25 12.39
N PHE A 410 -6.55 -1.95 11.43
CA PHE A 410 -6.89 -1.80 10.02
C PHE A 410 -7.94 -2.83 9.63
N THR A 411 -9.12 -2.41 9.21
CA THR A 411 -10.22 -3.33 8.94
C THR A 411 -11.22 -2.78 7.93
N GLY A 412 -11.90 -3.66 7.19
CA GLY A 412 -13.09 -3.37 6.41
C GLY A 412 -14.38 -3.38 7.24
N ASP A 413 -14.35 -3.86 8.49
CA ASP A 413 -15.48 -3.73 9.40
C ASP A 413 -15.51 -2.33 10.01
N LEU A 414 -16.32 -1.45 9.44
CA LEU A 414 -16.47 -0.07 9.89
C LEU A 414 -17.13 0.05 11.28
N SER A 415 -17.75 -1.03 11.76
CA SER A 415 -18.38 -1.09 13.08
C SER A 415 -17.42 -1.54 14.19
N MET A 416 -16.17 -1.85 13.88
CA MET A 416 -15.18 -2.40 14.82
C MET A 416 -15.06 -1.62 16.13
N PRO A 417 -15.00 -0.28 16.19
CA PRO A 417 -14.95 0.46 17.46
C PRO A 417 -16.19 0.22 18.34
N ARG A 418 -17.38 0.13 17.70
CA ARG A 418 -18.64 -0.17 18.39
C ARG A 418 -18.64 -1.61 18.93
N ARG A 419 -18.18 -2.58 18.15
CA ARG A 419 -18.06 -3.99 18.58
C ARG A 419 -17.08 -4.12 19.75
N MET A 420 -15.95 -3.43 19.70
CA MET A 420 -14.94 -3.39 20.76
C MET A 420 -15.38 -2.61 22.00
N ARG A 421 -16.46 -1.84 21.94
CA ARG A 421 -16.87 -0.88 22.96
C ARG A 421 -15.70 0.03 23.40
N LEU A 422 -14.92 0.46 22.41
CA LEU A 422 -13.81 1.40 22.55
C LEU A 422 -14.09 2.64 21.71
N LYS A 423 -13.74 3.80 22.26
CA LYS A 423 -13.78 5.06 21.51
C LYS A 423 -12.44 5.24 20.82
N GLU A 424 -12.46 5.29 19.50
CA GLU A 424 -11.28 5.61 18.71
C GLU A 424 -10.87 7.09 18.90
N SER A 425 -9.57 7.35 18.99
CA SER A 425 -9.01 8.70 19.00
C SER A 425 -8.85 9.29 17.59
N GLN A 426 -8.72 8.40 16.60
CA GLN A 426 -8.58 8.78 15.18
C GLN A 426 -9.12 7.67 14.30
N ARG A 427 -9.69 8.07 13.13
CA ARG A 427 -10.02 7.15 12.02
C ARG A 427 -9.48 7.70 10.70
N THR A 428 -8.80 6.88 9.96
CA THR A 428 -8.26 7.24 8.65
C THR A 428 -8.87 6.34 7.58
N PRO A 429 -9.55 6.92 6.56
CA PRO A 429 -10.10 6.15 5.46
C PRO A 429 -8.98 5.64 4.55
N LEU A 430 -9.02 4.35 4.23
CA LEU A 430 -8.07 3.66 3.37
C LEU A 430 -8.80 2.64 2.50
N TYR A 431 -8.11 2.07 1.51
CA TYR A 431 -8.70 1.09 0.61
C TYR A 431 -7.77 -0.12 0.42
N ASN A 432 -8.30 -1.32 0.61
CA ASN A 432 -7.62 -2.56 0.25
C ASN A 432 -8.21 -3.10 -1.05
N GLY A 433 -7.60 -2.72 -2.17
CA GLY A 433 -8.21 -2.93 -3.49
C GLY A 433 -9.48 -2.10 -3.64
N ASN A 434 -10.62 -2.77 -3.84
CA ASN A 434 -11.94 -2.14 -3.94
C ASN A 434 -12.68 -2.05 -2.59
N ILE A 435 -12.12 -2.64 -1.54
CA ILE A 435 -12.75 -2.68 -0.22
C ILE A 435 -12.43 -1.40 0.52
N GLU A 436 -13.47 -0.68 0.95
CA GLU A 436 -13.31 0.45 1.85
C GLU A 436 -12.93 -0.05 3.23
N CYS A 437 -11.83 0.46 3.75
CA CYS A 437 -11.29 0.10 5.06
C CYS A 437 -11.08 1.36 5.90
N ARG A 438 -10.85 1.16 7.19
CA ARG A 438 -10.44 2.22 8.11
C ARG A 438 -9.25 1.74 8.93
N LEU A 439 -8.36 2.68 9.20
CA LEU A 439 -7.37 2.54 10.25
C LEU A 439 -7.89 3.28 11.48
N PHE A 440 -8.28 2.53 12.50
CA PHE A 440 -8.73 3.07 13.78
C PHE A 440 -7.57 3.11 14.77
N ARG A 441 -7.42 4.22 15.49
CA ARG A 441 -6.43 4.39 16.55
C ARG A 441 -7.12 4.42 17.91
N PHE A 442 -6.56 3.69 18.86
CA PHE A 442 -7.00 3.65 20.25
C PHE A 442 -5.81 3.91 21.18
N GLU A 443 -5.99 4.81 22.15
CA GLU A 443 -5.01 5.06 23.22
C GLU A 443 -5.32 4.16 24.39
N MET A 444 -4.41 3.24 24.72
CA MET A 444 -4.59 2.31 25.84
C MET A 444 -4.13 2.98 27.14
N VAL A 445 -5.05 3.66 27.81
CA VAL A 445 -4.78 4.28 29.12
C VAL A 445 -5.04 3.29 30.25
N LYS A 446 -4.26 3.39 31.34
CA LYS A 446 -4.53 2.63 32.57
C LYS A 446 -5.93 3.04 33.05
N GLY A 447 -6.89 2.11 33.02
CA GLY A 447 -8.24 2.37 33.52
C GLY A 447 -8.21 2.55 35.02
N GLY A 448 -8.35 3.77 35.51
CA GLY A 448 -8.91 3.99 36.82
C GLY A 448 -10.40 3.68 36.74
N MET A 449 -10.88 2.74 37.54
CA MET A 449 -12.30 2.61 37.83
C MET A 449 -12.72 3.97 38.42
N ARG A 450 -13.44 4.80 37.65
CA ARG A 450 -14.12 5.95 38.23
C ARG A 450 -15.15 5.34 39.19
N ASP A 451 -14.88 5.44 40.47
CA ASP A 451 -15.88 5.24 41.51
C ASP A 451 -17.08 6.11 41.11
N ARG A 452 -18.18 5.48 40.81
CA ARG A 452 -19.45 6.15 40.68
C ARG A 452 -19.71 6.73 42.04
N PRO A 453 -19.84 8.07 42.21
CA PRO A 453 -20.26 8.60 43.51
C PRO A 453 -21.62 7.97 43.82
N GLU A 454 -21.70 7.29 44.95
CA GLU A 454 -22.95 6.78 45.52
C GLU A 454 -23.93 7.95 45.54
N ARG A 455 -25.06 7.79 44.87
CA ARG A 455 -26.18 8.69 45.05
C ARG A 455 -26.59 8.57 46.47
N SER A 456 -26.22 9.57 47.28
CA SER A 456 -26.74 9.72 48.62
C SER A 456 -28.27 9.73 48.54
N ALA A 457 -28.86 8.73 49.16
CA ALA A 457 -30.30 8.69 49.42
C ALA A 457 -30.65 9.93 50.22
N LYS A 458 -31.28 10.91 49.59
CA LYS A 458 -31.97 11.98 50.33
C LYS A 458 -33.17 11.32 51.00
N GLY A 459 -33.10 11.25 52.32
CA GLY A 459 -34.18 10.81 53.18
C GLY A 459 -35.44 11.65 53.04
N ASP A 460 -36.54 10.96 52.99
CA ASP A 460 -37.87 11.48 53.29
C ASP A 460 -37.85 12.16 54.64
N ALA A 461 -38.04 13.46 54.66
CA ALA A 461 -38.44 14.19 55.84
C ALA A 461 -39.90 14.61 55.64
N SER A 462 -40.78 13.83 56.22
CA SER A 462 -42.15 14.19 56.54
C SER A 462 -42.19 15.56 57.20
N ASN A 463 -43.04 16.42 56.67
CA ASN A 463 -43.41 17.66 57.38
C ASN A 463 -44.92 17.59 57.69
N ASP A 464 -45.23 17.09 58.90
CA ASP A 464 -46.42 17.38 59.66
C ASP A 464 -46.18 18.67 60.47
N ASN A 465 -47.07 19.60 60.30
CA ASN A 465 -47.62 20.55 61.28
C ASN A 465 -48.26 21.70 60.52
N ALA A 466 -49.55 21.80 60.42
CA ALA A 466 -50.64 22.17 61.34
C ALA A 466 -50.42 23.53 62.04
N GLU A 467 -51.43 24.43 61.73
CA GLU A 467 -52.00 25.48 62.54
C GLU A 467 -51.13 26.68 63.04
N ALA A 468 -51.40 27.84 62.47
CA ALA A 468 -52.07 29.01 63.11
C ALA A 468 -52.09 30.15 62.13
#